data_c5139acc6bfe035432557c326206fb3d
#
_entry.id   c5139acc6bfe035432557c326206fb3d
#
_cell.length_a   1.000
_cell.length_b   1.000
_cell.length_c   1.000
_cell.angle_alpha   90.00
_cell.angle_beta   90.00
_cell.angle_gamma   90.00
#
_symmetry.space_group_name_H-M   'P 1'
#
loop_
_entity.id
_entity.type
_entity.pdbx_description
1 polymer ?
#
loop_
_entity_poly.entity_id
_entity_poly.type
_entity_poly.pdbx_seq_one_letter_code
_entity_poly.pdbx_strand_id
1 'polypeptide(L)'
;DGTTLRWDPRDITNPLIGSVHDPIYQGARRDLAEGGVPEPKPGLVTEAHGGILFIDEIGEMDPMLQNKLLKVLEDKRVRFESAYYDPTDAHIPDYIRQLFDQGAPADFVLIAATTRSPEEISPALRSRAAEIFFEPLTPEQIAEIIRGAAKKLRVEMEERVPEIISEYTIEGRKATNLLADAY
;
A
#
# COMPACT_ATOMS: atom_id res chain seq x y z
N ASP A 1 0.11 0.29 -3.97
CA ASP A 1 1.01 -0.54 -4.76
C ASP A 1 2.43 -0.39 -4.21
N GLY A 2 3.09 -1.51 -3.86
CA GLY A 2 4.44 -1.54 -3.30
C GLY A 2 5.51 -1.00 -4.24
N THR A 3 5.29 -1.13 -5.57
CA THR A 3 6.24 -0.65 -6.59
C THR A 3 6.38 0.86 -6.61
N THR A 4 5.36 1.60 -6.16
CA THR A 4 5.33 3.07 -6.12
C THR A 4 5.75 3.65 -4.76
N LEU A 5 5.78 2.80 -3.73
CA LEU A 5 6.20 3.18 -2.38
C LEU A 5 7.72 3.09 -2.26
N ARG A 6 8.40 4.22 -2.47
CA ARG A 6 9.86 4.32 -2.36
C ARG A 6 10.25 5.04 -1.08
N TRP A 7 11.38 4.66 -0.53
CA TRP A 7 12.04 5.37 0.55
C TRP A 7 13.14 6.27 -0.02
N ASP A 8 12.98 7.59 0.11
CA ASP A 8 14.07 8.54 -0.11
C ASP A 8 14.35 9.25 1.24
N PRO A 9 15.57 9.17 1.77
CA PRO A 9 15.95 9.88 3.00
C PRO A 9 15.81 11.41 2.90
N ARG A 10 15.78 11.91 1.66
CA ARG A 10 15.61 13.34 1.35
C ARG A 10 14.15 13.73 1.12
N ASP A 11 13.30 12.74 0.89
CA ASP A 11 11.87 12.96 0.69
C ASP A 11 11.19 13.11 2.06
N ILE A 12 10.80 14.34 2.34
CA ILE A 12 10.10 14.71 3.57
C ILE A 12 8.68 14.13 3.56
N THR A 13 8.18 13.71 2.39
CA THR A 13 6.85 13.15 2.23
C THR A 13 6.88 11.64 2.15
N ASN A 14 6.39 10.94 3.16
CA ASN A 14 6.19 9.49 3.11
C ASN A 14 4.69 9.19 3.12
N PRO A 15 4.09 8.83 1.96
CA PRO A 15 2.66 8.63 1.87
C PRO A 15 2.17 7.42 2.68
N LEU A 16 3.03 6.42 2.92
CA LEU A 16 2.63 5.24 3.67
C LEU A 16 2.62 5.49 5.19
N ILE A 17 3.75 5.92 5.73
CA ILE A 17 3.92 6.07 7.18
C ILE A 17 3.49 7.46 7.65
N GLY A 18 3.64 8.45 6.80
CA GLY A 18 3.50 9.87 7.14
C GLY A 18 4.85 10.56 7.29
N SER A 19 4.81 11.83 7.52
CA SER A 19 5.99 12.71 7.55
C SER A 19 5.81 13.83 8.55
N VAL A 20 6.87 14.62 8.77
CA VAL A 20 6.78 15.88 9.47
C VAL A 20 7.21 16.99 8.53
N HIS A 21 6.37 18.01 8.36
CA HIS A 21 6.71 19.23 7.65
C HIS A 21 7.30 20.22 8.65
N ASP A 22 8.61 20.32 8.66
CA ASP A 22 9.31 21.29 9.48
C ASP A 22 9.00 22.72 9.01
N PRO A 23 9.13 23.75 9.88
CA PRO A 23 8.78 25.14 9.54
C PRO A 23 9.50 25.71 8.31
N ILE A 24 10.67 25.17 7.98
CA ILE A 24 11.46 25.55 6.80
C ILE A 24 11.04 24.84 5.51
N TYR A 25 10.10 23.87 5.60
CA TYR A 25 9.64 23.11 4.43
C TYR A 25 8.71 23.95 3.56
N GLN A 26 8.93 23.97 2.22
CA GLN A 26 8.15 24.79 1.29
C GLN A 26 6.65 24.47 1.24
N GLY A 27 6.25 23.27 1.67
CA GLY A 27 4.86 22.83 1.76
C GLY A 27 4.23 22.98 3.15
N ALA A 28 4.95 23.56 4.13
CA ALA A 28 4.42 23.76 5.47
C ALA A 28 3.27 24.80 5.47
N ARG A 29 2.30 24.61 6.36
CA ARG A 29 1.24 25.61 6.56
C ARG A 29 1.85 26.90 7.06
N ARG A 30 1.46 28.02 6.42
CA ARG A 30 2.07 29.32 6.66
C ARG A 30 1.94 29.79 8.12
N ASP A 31 0.78 29.59 8.71
CA ASP A 31 0.49 29.93 10.11
C ASP A 31 1.37 29.16 11.11
N LEU A 32 1.64 27.89 10.85
CA LEU A 32 2.53 27.05 11.66
C LEU A 32 3.99 27.35 11.39
N ALA A 33 4.37 27.54 10.11
CA ALA A 33 5.74 27.85 9.72
C ALA A 33 6.21 29.21 10.28
N GLU A 34 5.38 30.26 10.24
CA GLU A 34 5.66 31.55 10.83
C GLU A 34 5.79 31.47 12.37
N GLY A 35 5.07 30.54 13.01
CA GLY A 35 5.19 30.22 14.45
C GLY A 35 6.34 29.28 14.80
N GLY A 36 7.11 28.79 13.82
CA GLY A 36 8.19 27.81 14.07
C GLY A 36 7.71 26.42 14.44
N VAL A 37 6.43 26.07 14.20
CA VAL A 37 5.80 24.82 14.64
C VAL A 37 5.89 23.77 13.54
N PRO A 38 6.50 22.57 13.82
CA PRO A 38 6.50 21.47 12.88
C PRO A 38 5.11 20.81 12.79
N GLU A 39 4.70 20.43 11.57
CA GLU A 39 3.38 19.85 11.32
C GLU A 39 3.48 18.35 10.98
N PRO A 40 3.03 17.42 11.87
CA PRO A 40 2.91 16.03 11.53
C PRO A 40 1.84 15.80 10.46
N LYS A 41 2.18 15.03 9.42
CA LYS A 41 1.27 14.59 8.36
C LYS A 41 1.09 13.08 8.46
N PRO A 42 -0.05 12.62 8.96
CA PRO A 42 -0.38 11.19 8.98
C PRO A 42 -0.35 10.59 7.57
N GLY A 43 0.08 9.31 7.49
CA GLY A 43 0.09 8.56 6.24
C GLY A 43 -1.04 7.53 6.18
N LEU A 44 -1.02 6.70 5.11
CA LEU A 44 -2.04 5.67 4.85
C LEU A 44 -2.22 4.68 6.00
N VAL A 45 -1.17 4.36 6.76
CA VAL A 45 -1.27 3.46 7.93
C VAL A 45 -2.15 4.05 9.03
N THR A 46 -2.15 5.37 9.20
CA THR A 46 -3.03 6.07 10.15
C THR A 46 -4.45 6.18 9.62
N GLU A 47 -4.61 6.43 8.32
CA GLU A 47 -5.92 6.44 7.66
C GLU A 47 -6.61 5.07 7.72
N ALA A 48 -5.83 3.99 7.69
CA ALA A 48 -6.32 2.63 7.82
C ALA A 48 -6.67 2.22 9.26
N HIS A 49 -6.48 3.08 10.26
CA HIS A 49 -6.76 2.76 11.65
C HIS A 49 -8.20 2.27 11.85
N GLY A 50 -8.35 1.13 12.52
CA GLY A 50 -9.63 0.46 12.72
C GLY A 50 -10.18 -0.28 11.50
N GLY A 51 -9.42 -0.32 10.39
CA GLY A 51 -9.83 -0.91 9.11
C GLY A 51 -8.79 -1.87 8.53
N ILE A 52 -8.67 -1.84 7.21
CA ILE A 52 -7.79 -2.71 6.42
C ILE A 52 -6.86 -1.84 5.57
N LEU A 53 -5.58 -2.17 5.59
CA LEU A 53 -4.59 -1.67 4.64
C LEU A 53 -4.25 -2.78 3.64
N PHE A 54 -4.57 -2.58 2.37
CA PHE A 54 -4.19 -3.48 1.29
C PHE A 54 -2.94 -2.95 0.58
N ILE A 55 -1.91 -3.79 0.48
CA ILE A 55 -0.68 -3.48 -0.27
C ILE A 55 -0.48 -4.54 -1.35
N ASP A 56 -0.64 -4.12 -2.60
CA ASP A 56 -0.30 -4.94 -3.75
C ASP A 56 1.21 -4.89 -4.01
N GLU A 57 1.80 -5.99 -4.43
CA GLU A 57 3.23 -6.17 -4.69
C GLU A 57 4.13 -5.73 -3.51
N ILE A 58 3.80 -6.19 -2.29
CA ILE A 58 4.57 -5.84 -1.09
C ILE A 58 6.04 -6.27 -1.18
N GLY A 59 6.33 -7.31 -1.96
CA GLY A 59 7.70 -7.78 -2.21
C GLY A 59 8.57 -6.78 -2.97
N GLU A 60 7.96 -5.85 -3.71
CA GLU A 60 8.66 -4.79 -4.45
C GLU A 60 8.89 -3.53 -3.61
N MET A 61 8.30 -3.45 -2.42
CA MET A 61 8.45 -2.30 -1.56
C MET A 61 9.86 -2.21 -0.99
N ASP A 62 10.38 -0.98 -0.89
CA ASP A 62 11.70 -0.71 -0.30
C ASP A 62 11.86 -1.36 1.09
N PRO A 63 12.97 -2.06 1.38
CA PRO A 63 13.20 -2.74 2.65
C PRO A 63 13.10 -1.82 3.88
N MET A 64 13.48 -0.55 3.75
CA MET A 64 13.36 0.40 4.86
C MET A 64 11.90 0.71 5.18
N LEU A 65 11.04 0.80 4.15
CA LEU A 65 9.60 0.97 4.33
C LEU A 65 8.95 -0.29 4.90
N GLN A 66 9.39 -1.48 4.46
CA GLN A 66 8.93 -2.75 5.05
C GLN A 66 9.24 -2.80 6.55
N ASN A 67 10.45 -2.41 6.96
CA ASN A 67 10.85 -2.39 8.38
C ASN A 67 10.03 -1.37 9.18
N LYS A 68 9.76 -0.18 8.62
CA LYS A 68 8.90 0.82 9.26
C LYS A 68 7.46 0.33 9.39
N LEU A 69 6.92 -0.31 8.35
CA LEU A 69 5.60 -0.91 8.39
C LEU A 69 5.49 -1.98 9.47
N LEU A 70 6.51 -2.85 9.58
CA LEU A 70 6.56 -3.86 10.64
C LEU A 70 6.52 -3.24 12.03
N LYS A 71 7.29 -2.17 12.25
CA LYS A 71 7.28 -1.44 13.52
C LYS A 71 5.89 -0.84 13.82
N VAL A 72 5.22 -0.28 12.82
CA VAL A 72 3.85 0.23 12.99
C VAL A 72 2.87 -0.88 13.35
N LEU A 73 2.97 -2.06 12.72
CA LEU A 73 2.14 -3.23 13.05
C LEU A 73 2.35 -3.72 14.49
N GLU A 74 3.57 -3.62 15.01
CA GLU A 74 3.89 -3.98 16.40
C GLU A 74 3.40 -2.93 17.40
N ASP A 75 3.73 -1.66 17.16
CA ASP A 75 3.45 -0.54 18.07
C ASP A 75 1.98 -0.08 17.98
N LYS A 76 1.30 -0.40 16.88
CA LYS A 76 -0.05 0.09 16.52
C LYS A 76 -0.15 1.61 16.51
N ARG A 77 0.96 2.28 16.29
CA ARG A 77 1.12 3.73 16.29
C ARG A 77 2.25 4.16 15.38
N VAL A 78 2.10 5.36 14.81
CA VAL A 78 3.18 6.09 14.14
C VAL A 78 3.71 7.15 15.07
N ARG A 79 5.01 7.17 15.29
CA ARG A 79 5.70 8.24 16.05
C ARG A 79 6.27 9.27 15.09
N PHE A 80 6.09 10.53 15.43
CA PHE A 80 6.65 11.67 14.71
C PHE A 80 7.81 12.25 15.51
N GLU A 81 8.86 12.64 14.80
CA GLU A 81 10.06 13.25 15.40
C GLU A 81 10.44 14.49 14.57
N SER A 82 10.77 15.59 15.22
CA SER A 82 11.28 16.79 14.61
C SER A 82 12.24 17.50 15.56
N ALA A 83 13.33 18.03 15.02
CA ALA A 83 14.25 18.86 15.78
C ALA A 83 13.66 20.24 16.15
N TYR A 84 12.56 20.61 15.51
CA TYR A 84 11.83 21.87 15.76
C TYR A 84 10.71 21.71 16.79
N TYR A 85 10.44 20.51 17.27
CA TYR A 85 9.41 20.30 18.29
C TYR A 85 9.95 20.59 19.68
N ASP A 86 9.39 21.61 20.34
CA ASP A 86 9.64 21.92 21.74
C ASP A 86 8.35 21.67 22.56
N PRO A 87 8.30 20.63 23.41
CA PRO A 87 7.12 20.32 24.21
C PRO A 87 6.74 21.42 25.21
N THR A 88 7.66 22.36 25.50
CA THR A 88 7.42 23.47 26.44
C THR A 88 6.82 24.72 25.78
N ASP A 89 6.81 24.77 24.43
CA ASP A 89 6.28 25.91 23.69
C ASP A 89 4.74 25.95 23.80
N ALA A 90 4.22 26.99 24.46
CA ALA A 90 2.80 27.21 24.65
C ALA A 90 2.02 27.55 23.34
N HIS A 91 2.74 27.94 22.28
CA HIS A 91 2.11 28.27 21.00
C HIS A 91 1.79 27.04 20.14
N ILE A 92 2.31 25.85 20.51
CA ILE A 92 2.02 24.61 19.79
C ILE A 92 0.57 24.18 20.03
N PRO A 93 -0.25 24.04 18.97
CA PRO A 93 -1.62 23.56 19.11
C PRO A 93 -1.69 22.18 19.79
N ASP A 94 -2.71 21.96 20.63
CA ASP A 94 -2.85 20.73 21.43
C ASP A 94 -2.88 19.46 20.55
N TYR A 95 -3.50 19.51 19.38
CA TYR A 95 -3.55 18.36 18.48
C TYR A 95 -2.17 17.98 17.93
N ILE A 96 -1.29 18.97 17.66
CA ILE A 96 0.09 18.73 17.23
C ILE A 96 0.91 18.16 18.38
N ARG A 97 0.78 18.74 19.58
CA ARG A 97 1.41 18.22 20.80
C ARG A 97 1.04 16.76 21.02
N GLN A 98 -0.26 16.43 20.93
CA GLN A 98 -0.73 15.05 21.08
C GLN A 98 -0.11 14.09 20.07
N LEU A 99 0.06 14.51 18.81
CA LEU A 99 0.67 13.68 17.77
C LEU A 99 2.16 13.43 18.03
N PHE A 100 2.91 14.41 18.54
CA PHE A 100 4.32 14.20 18.90
C PHE A 100 4.45 13.36 20.16
N ASP A 101 3.69 13.63 21.20
CA ASP A 101 3.80 12.97 22.52
C ASP A 101 3.28 11.53 22.48
N GLN A 102 2.14 11.29 21.81
CA GLN A 102 1.45 10.00 21.82
C GLN A 102 1.58 9.23 20.51
N GLY A 103 1.95 9.91 19.41
CA GLY A 103 1.92 9.38 18.05
C GLY A 103 0.49 9.28 17.50
N ALA A 104 0.38 9.03 16.19
CA ALA A 104 -0.89 8.77 15.53
C ALA A 104 -1.29 7.29 15.64
N PRO A 105 -2.56 6.97 15.92
CA PRO A 105 -3.01 5.59 16.00
C PRO A 105 -2.96 4.92 14.62
N ALA A 106 -2.53 3.64 14.57
CA ALA A 106 -2.39 2.86 13.36
C ALA A 106 -2.60 1.36 13.64
N ASP A 107 -3.72 1.02 14.28
CA ASP A 107 -4.14 -0.38 14.50
C ASP A 107 -5.04 -0.80 13.34
N PHE A 108 -4.54 -1.63 12.43
CA PHE A 108 -5.23 -2.07 11.22
C PHE A 108 -4.90 -3.52 10.89
N VAL A 109 -5.70 -4.16 10.04
CA VAL A 109 -5.38 -5.46 9.43
C VAL A 109 -4.61 -5.22 8.14
N LEU A 110 -3.40 -5.77 8.03
CA LEU A 110 -2.65 -5.77 6.78
C LEU A 110 -3.07 -6.94 5.91
N ILE A 111 -3.48 -6.65 4.67
CA ILE A 111 -3.61 -7.62 3.60
C ILE A 111 -2.60 -7.25 2.53
N ALA A 112 -1.75 -8.20 2.14
CA ALA A 112 -0.72 -7.96 1.15
C ALA A 112 -0.73 -9.03 0.06
N ALA A 113 -0.44 -8.63 -1.17
CA ALA A 113 -0.25 -9.52 -2.30
C ALA A 113 1.17 -9.37 -2.85
N THR A 114 1.70 -10.43 -3.46
CA THR A 114 2.99 -10.40 -4.14
C THR A 114 3.06 -11.52 -5.18
N THR A 115 3.81 -11.29 -6.23
CA THR A 115 4.17 -12.30 -7.24
C THR A 115 5.52 -12.95 -6.94
N ARG A 116 6.26 -12.46 -5.92
CA ARG A 116 7.56 -13.02 -5.54
C ARG A 116 7.41 -14.34 -4.82
N SER A 117 8.43 -15.17 -4.94
CA SER A 117 8.52 -16.43 -4.20
C SER A 117 8.66 -16.17 -2.69
N PRO A 118 8.23 -17.11 -1.82
CA PRO A 118 8.30 -16.94 -0.37
C PRO A 118 9.72 -16.63 0.14
N GLU A 119 10.75 -17.17 -0.51
CA GLU A 119 12.15 -16.98 -0.13
C GLU A 119 12.63 -15.55 -0.36
N GLU A 120 11.98 -14.81 -1.26
CA GLU A 120 12.31 -13.42 -1.59
C GLU A 120 11.60 -12.41 -0.68
N ILE A 121 10.62 -12.86 0.10
CA ILE A 121 9.89 -12.01 1.05
C ILE A 121 10.59 -11.99 2.39
N SER A 122 10.67 -10.81 3.00
CA SER A 122 11.28 -10.63 4.32
C SER A 122 10.75 -11.65 5.33
N PRO A 123 11.63 -12.45 5.97
CA PRO A 123 11.21 -13.40 7.02
C PRO A 123 10.43 -12.74 8.15
N ALA A 124 10.71 -11.47 8.43
CA ALA A 124 10.01 -10.71 9.46
C ALA A 124 8.55 -10.42 9.08
N LEU A 125 8.25 -10.18 7.81
CA LEU A 125 6.86 -10.07 7.31
C LEU A 125 6.17 -11.42 7.36
N ARG A 126 6.80 -12.47 6.83
CA ARG A 126 6.24 -13.82 6.79
C ARG A 126 5.87 -14.35 8.18
N SER A 127 6.73 -14.15 9.16
CA SER A 127 6.48 -14.63 10.54
C SER A 127 5.28 -13.97 11.22
N ARG A 128 4.75 -12.88 10.68
CA ARG A 128 3.62 -12.10 11.23
C ARG A 128 2.35 -12.20 10.39
N ALA A 129 2.40 -12.94 9.28
CA ALA A 129 1.28 -13.08 8.34
C ALA A 129 0.86 -14.53 8.19
N ALA A 130 -0.43 -14.76 7.91
CA ALA A 130 -0.90 -16.02 7.37
C ALA A 130 -0.66 -16.02 5.85
N GLU A 131 0.02 -17.03 5.34
CA GLU A 131 0.33 -17.15 3.93
C GLU A 131 -0.79 -17.91 3.20
N ILE A 132 -1.25 -17.35 2.09
CA ILE A 132 -2.23 -17.98 1.19
C ILE A 132 -1.60 -18.06 -0.20
N PHE A 133 -1.49 -19.28 -0.72
CA PHE A 133 -0.93 -19.52 -2.05
C PHE A 133 -2.05 -19.69 -3.08
N PHE A 134 -1.87 -19.07 -4.23
CA PHE A 134 -2.75 -19.21 -5.38
C PHE A 134 -2.04 -20.04 -6.45
N GLU A 135 -2.70 -21.11 -6.89
CA GLU A 135 -2.22 -21.91 -8.01
C GLU A 135 -2.49 -21.21 -9.35
N PRO A 136 -1.68 -21.48 -10.39
CA PRO A 136 -1.99 -21.03 -11.73
C PRO A 136 -3.36 -21.51 -12.18
N LEU A 137 -4.05 -20.71 -12.99
CA LEU A 137 -5.35 -21.07 -13.53
C LEU A 137 -5.23 -22.26 -14.49
N THR A 138 -6.19 -23.19 -14.42
CA THR A 138 -6.28 -24.29 -15.40
C THR A 138 -6.90 -23.77 -16.71
N PRO A 139 -6.69 -24.50 -17.84
CA PRO A 139 -7.35 -24.16 -19.12
C PRO A 139 -8.87 -24.04 -19.00
N GLU A 140 -9.50 -24.91 -18.22
CA GLU A 140 -10.96 -24.87 -17.98
C GLU A 140 -11.40 -23.60 -17.25
N GLN A 141 -10.61 -23.18 -16.23
CA GLN A 141 -10.86 -21.94 -15.50
C GLN A 141 -10.66 -20.71 -16.40
N ILE A 142 -9.64 -20.72 -17.25
CA ILE A 142 -9.45 -19.66 -18.26
C ILE A 142 -10.64 -19.59 -19.22
N ALA A 143 -11.08 -20.73 -19.75
CA ALA A 143 -12.25 -20.76 -20.63
C ALA A 143 -13.52 -20.23 -19.94
N GLU A 144 -13.71 -20.54 -18.66
CA GLU A 144 -14.84 -20.01 -17.87
C GLU A 144 -14.75 -18.49 -17.69
N ILE A 145 -13.55 -17.95 -17.40
CA ILE A 145 -13.30 -16.50 -17.30
C ILE A 145 -13.67 -15.81 -18.62
N ILE A 146 -13.29 -16.40 -19.76
CA ILE A 146 -13.59 -15.84 -21.09
C ILE A 146 -15.09 -15.85 -21.36
N ARG A 147 -15.81 -16.93 -21.08
CA ARG A 147 -17.27 -16.98 -21.20
C ARG A 147 -17.94 -15.91 -20.33
N GLY A 148 -17.44 -15.74 -19.09
CA GLY A 148 -17.91 -14.70 -18.18
C GLY A 148 -17.65 -13.29 -18.70
N ALA A 149 -16.46 -13.04 -19.28
CA ALA A 149 -16.10 -11.76 -19.88
C ALA A 149 -16.95 -11.44 -21.11
N ALA A 150 -17.14 -12.39 -22.03
CA ALA A 150 -17.98 -12.22 -23.21
C ALA A 150 -19.42 -11.85 -22.84
N LYS A 151 -19.98 -12.53 -21.83
CA LYS A 151 -21.31 -12.21 -21.31
C LYS A 151 -21.42 -10.78 -20.76
N LYS A 152 -20.41 -10.33 -20.01
CA LYS A 152 -20.36 -8.96 -19.46
C LYS A 152 -20.22 -7.91 -20.56
N LEU A 153 -19.39 -8.19 -21.57
CA LEU A 153 -19.17 -7.32 -22.72
C LEU A 153 -20.31 -7.39 -23.74
N ARG A 154 -21.23 -8.35 -23.60
CA ARG A 154 -22.32 -8.64 -24.55
C ARG A 154 -21.80 -8.97 -25.95
N VAL A 155 -20.69 -9.68 -26.01
CA VAL A 155 -20.06 -10.14 -27.26
C VAL A 155 -20.54 -11.54 -27.57
N GLU A 156 -20.99 -11.75 -28.80
CA GLU A 156 -21.21 -13.09 -29.35
C GLU A 156 -19.89 -13.68 -29.83
N MET A 157 -19.58 -14.91 -29.42
CA MET A 157 -18.37 -15.59 -29.81
C MET A 157 -18.69 -17.04 -30.21
N GLU A 158 -17.85 -17.60 -31.06
CA GLU A 158 -17.94 -19.01 -31.42
C GLU A 158 -17.65 -19.91 -30.21
N GLU A 159 -18.27 -21.08 -30.18
CA GLU A 159 -18.24 -22.03 -29.05
C GLU A 159 -16.83 -22.44 -28.65
N ARG A 160 -15.89 -22.53 -29.62
CA ARG A 160 -14.51 -22.98 -29.38
C ARG A 160 -13.52 -21.86 -28.99
N VAL A 161 -13.93 -20.59 -29.06
CA VAL A 161 -13.02 -19.45 -28.74
C VAL A 161 -12.46 -19.52 -27.33
N PRO A 162 -13.23 -19.83 -26.27
CA PRO A 162 -12.69 -19.94 -24.92
C PRO A 162 -11.57 -20.99 -24.80
N GLU A 163 -11.75 -22.15 -25.42
CA GLU A 163 -10.78 -23.25 -25.40
C GLU A 163 -9.52 -22.83 -26.16
N ILE A 164 -9.66 -22.25 -27.33
CA ILE A 164 -8.51 -21.76 -28.12
C ILE A 164 -7.70 -20.74 -27.30
N ILE A 165 -8.33 -19.75 -26.69
CA ILE A 165 -7.60 -18.74 -25.89
C ILE A 165 -6.91 -19.40 -24.70
N SER A 166 -7.54 -20.40 -24.05
CA SER A 166 -6.96 -21.10 -22.90
C SER A 166 -5.68 -21.91 -23.23
N GLU A 167 -5.46 -22.26 -24.52
CA GLU A 167 -4.23 -22.88 -24.98
C GLU A 167 -3.05 -21.91 -25.06
N TYR A 168 -3.32 -20.59 -25.16
CA TYR A 168 -2.27 -19.57 -25.32
C TYR A 168 -1.86 -18.87 -24.01
N THR A 169 -2.64 -18.97 -22.95
CA THR A 169 -2.32 -18.29 -21.70
C THR A 169 -2.96 -18.93 -20.48
N ILE A 170 -2.24 -18.90 -19.37
CA ILE A 170 -2.72 -19.28 -18.02
C ILE A 170 -3.09 -18.05 -17.19
N GLU A 171 -2.99 -16.84 -17.76
CA GLU A 171 -3.25 -15.58 -17.09
C GLU A 171 -4.64 -15.05 -17.45
N GLY A 172 -5.55 -14.94 -16.47
CA GLY A 172 -6.91 -14.47 -16.70
C GLY A 172 -7.00 -13.06 -17.30
N ARG A 173 -6.10 -12.14 -16.91
CA ARG A 173 -6.02 -10.78 -17.48
C ARG A 173 -5.64 -10.81 -18.96
N LYS A 174 -4.61 -11.58 -19.31
CA LYS A 174 -4.19 -11.74 -20.70
C LYS A 174 -5.26 -12.40 -21.55
N ALA A 175 -5.94 -13.41 -21.00
CA ALA A 175 -7.04 -14.07 -21.68
C ALA A 175 -8.20 -13.10 -22.01
N THR A 176 -8.60 -12.25 -21.04
CA THR A 176 -9.65 -11.24 -21.28
C THR A 176 -9.23 -10.16 -22.26
N ASN A 177 -7.94 -9.77 -22.29
CA ASN A 177 -7.41 -8.82 -23.26
C ASN A 177 -7.43 -9.43 -24.68
N LEU A 178 -7.01 -10.69 -24.84
CA LEU A 178 -7.09 -11.39 -26.12
C LEU A 178 -8.53 -11.44 -26.67
N LEU A 179 -9.52 -11.66 -25.82
CA LEU A 179 -10.93 -11.59 -26.22
C LEU A 179 -11.32 -10.18 -26.67
N ALA A 180 -10.91 -9.14 -25.92
CA ALA A 180 -11.24 -7.75 -26.23
C ALA A 180 -10.55 -7.26 -27.53
N ASP A 181 -9.31 -7.70 -27.78
CA ASP A 181 -8.53 -7.35 -28.98
C ASP A 181 -9.08 -8.04 -30.24
N ALA A 182 -9.75 -9.19 -30.10
CA ALA A 182 -10.35 -9.93 -31.20
C ALA A 182 -11.76 -9.43 -31.59
N TYR A 183 -12.38 -8.64 -30.77
CA TYR A 183 -13.70 -8.03 -30.98
C TYR A 183 -13.59 -6.61 -31.53
#